data_ccee3e860bba41cc9acfe3cb1d9f3898
#
_entry.id   ccee3e860bba41cc9acfe3cb1d9f3898
#
_cell.length_a   1.000
_cell.length_b   1.000
_cell.length_c   1.000
_cell.angle_alpha   90.00
_cell.angle_beta   90.00
_cell.angle_gamma   90.00
#
_symmetry.space_group_name_H-M   'P 1'
#
loop_
_entity.id
_entity.type
_entity.pdbx_description
1 polymer ?
#
loop_
_entity_poly.entity_id
_entity_poly.type
_entity_poly.pdbx_seq_one_letter_code
_entity_poly.pdbx_strand_id
1 'polypeptide(L)'
;MKQFYILIALTLLALAGYSQGSEKAIGIRGGISSGFEYRVFSGDLTSYKVLLSTRKRGLQLTGMKEFHMPDAFEFNEDLSFVYGFGAHVGFESWYAGYYDIEYPNVWYNNRKSGPIAGLDGLAAVEYTIPQIPLVVGIEAKPYFNLFGKNFFQLQPFDFAFTVKYTF
;
A
#
# COMPACT_ATOMS: atom_id res chain seq x y z
N MET A 1 17.24 -0.38 26.86
CA MET A 1 16.34 -0.61 25.73
C MET A 1 14.91 -0.08 26.00
N LYS A 2 14.26 -0.37 27.13
CA LYS A 2 12.90 0.16 27.45
C LYS A 2 12.80 1.69 27.38
N GLN A 3 13.81 2.40 27.87
CA GLN A 3 13.85 3.89 27.84
C GLN A 3 13.93 4.45 26.41
N PHE A 4 14.56 3.74 25.49
CA PHE A 4 14.64 4.14 24.08
C PHE A 4 13.27 4.08 23.39
N TYR A 5 12.48 3.03 23.66
CA TYR A 5 11.11 2.92 23.15
C TYR A 5 10.16 3.97 23.73
N ILE A 6 10.35 4.31 25.01
CA ILE A 6 9.58 5.39 25.67
C ILE A 6 9.94 6.75 25.06
N LEU A 7 11.20 7.00 24.77
CA LEU A 7 11.64 8.24 24.12
C LEU A 7 11.06 8.38 22.70
N ILE A 8 11.06 7.29 21.92
CA ILE A 8 10.43 7.25 20.59
C ILE A 8 8.92 7.50 20.69
N ALA A 9 8.25 6.87 21.64
CA ALA A 9 6.81 7.06 21.86
C ALA A 9 6.47 8.48 22.29
N LEU A 10 7.28 9.10 23.17
CA LEU A 10 7.13 10.50 23.59
C LEU A 10 7.42 11.48 22.46
N THR A 11 8.41 11.19 21.60
CA THR A 11 8.72 12.05 20.44
C THR A 11 7.59 11.98 19.40
N LEU A 12 6.99 10.80 19.18
CA LEU A 12 5.84 10.62 18.31
C LEU A 12 4.59 11.33 18.87
N LEU A 13 4.38 11.30 20.19
CA LEU A 13 3.30 12.04 20.87
C LEU A 13 3.48 13.55 20.83
N ALA A 14 4.72 14.04 20.93
CA ALA A 14 5.02 15.49 20.87
C ALA A 14 4.79 16.06 19.46
N LEU A 15 4.92 15.27 18.41
CA LEU A 15 4.61 15.65 17.04
C LEU A 15 3.09 15.74 16.77
N ALA A 16 2.26 15.14 17.63
CA ALA A 16 0.81 15.15 17.51
C ALA A 16 0.13 16.52 17.73
N GLY A 17 0.87 17.48 18.30
CA GLY A 17 0.32 18.80 18.66
C GLY A 17 0.20 19.84 17.55
N TYR A 18 0.60 19.56 16.31
CA TYR A 18 0.69 20.55 15.24
C TYR A 18 -0.22 20.31 14.03
N SER A 19 -1.23 19.44 14.15
CA SER A 19 -2.05 19.06 13.01
C SER A 19 -3.37 19.84 12.95
N GLN A 20 -3.31 21.09 12.52
CA GLN A 20 -4.45 21.76 11.90
C GLN A 20 -4.14 21.96 10.41
N GLY A 21 -4.73 21.09 9.55
CA GLY A 21 -4.52 21.11 8.10
C GLY A 21 -3.35 20.21 7.66
N SER A 22 -3.48 18.91 7.88
CA SER A 22 -2.42 17.95 7.55
C SER A 22 -2.27 17.83 6.04
N GLU A 23 -1.18 18.38 5.52
CA GLU A 23 -0.83 18.27 4.10
C GLU A 23 -0.14 16.94 3.74
N LYS A 24 0.24 16.15 4.73
CA LYS A 24 1.03 14.92 4.56
C LYS A 24 0.57 13.81 5.50
N ALA A 25 0.79 12.57 5.08
CA ALA A 25 0.59 11.41 5.93
C ALA A 25 1.65 10.34 5.66
N ILE A 26 2.05 9.64 6.71
CA ILE A 26 2.84 8.41 6.62
C ILE A 26 2.02 7.27 7.18
N GLY A 27 2.13 6.09 6.60
CA GLY A 27 1.32 4.96 7.01
C GLY A 27 1.96 3.61 6.81
N ILE A 28 1.32 2.64 7.40
CA ILE A 28 1.60 1.22 7.20
C ILE A 28 0.37 0.56 6.59
N ARG A 29 0.64 -0.36 5.71
CA ARG A 29 -0.34 -1.21 5.04
C ARG A 29 -0.07 -2.66 5.38
N GLY A 30 -1.08 -3.37 5.85
CA GLY A 30 -1.00 -4.79 6.21
C GLY A 30 -2.10 -5.59 5.55
N GLY A 31 -1.75 -6.61 4.76
CA GLY A 31 -2.70 -7.43 4.04
C GLY A 31 -2.04 -8.39 3.05
N ILE A 32 -2.67 -8.64 1.92
CA ILE A 32 -2.14 -9.49 0.86
C ILE A 32 -0.81 -8.93 0.33
N SER A 33 -0.72 -7.60 0.16
CA SER A 33 0.56 -6.90 0.09
C SER A 33 0.70 -5.99 1.31
N SER A 34 1.89 -5.96 1.90
CA SER A 34 2.20 -5.20 3.11
C SER A 34 3.32 -4.23 2.83
N GLY A 35 3.29 -3.04 3.44
CA GLY A 35 4.29 -2.03 3.14
C GLY A 35 4.13 -0.73 3.92
N PHE A 36 4.91 0.25 3.47
CA PHE A 36 4.91 1.62 3.97
C PHE A 36 4.39 2.56 2.89
N GLU A 37 3.56 3.52 3.30
CA GLU A 37 3.04 4.52 2.40
C GLU A 37 3.35 5.94 2.89
N TYR A 38 3.51 6.81 1.92
CA TYR A 38 3.65 8.24 2.11
C TYR A 38 2.65 8.95 1.20
N ARG A 39 1.85 9.85 1.80
CA ARG A 39 0.80 10.62 1.11
C ARG A 39 1.07 12.10 1.25
N VAL A 40 0.87 12.84 0.18
CA VAL A 40 0.90 14.31 0.15
C VAL A 40 -0.42 14.80 -0.41
N PHE A 41 -1.12 15.62 0.33
CA PHE A 41 -2.36 16.24 -0.13
C PHE A 41 -2.06 17.40 -1.08
N SER A 42 -2.86 17.51 -2.11
CA SER A 42 -2.81 18.60 -3.10
C SER A 42 -4.20 19.22 -3.19
N GLY A 43 -4.50 20.07 -2.23
CA GLY A 43 -5.86 20.57 -1.99
C GLY A 43 -6.70 19.60 -1.15
N ASP A 44 -7.97 19.96 -0.93
CA ASP A 44 -8.83 19.31 0.07
C ASP A 44 -9.29 17.90 -0.34
N LEU A 45 -9.41 17.64 -1.64
CA LEU A 45 -10.03 16.42 -2.17
C LEU A 45 -9.08 15.54 -2.98
N THR A 46 -7.80 15.89 -3.05
CA THR A 46 -6.84 15.16 -3.89
C THR A 46 -5.54 14.91 -3.14
N SER A 47 -4.97 13.73 -3.30
CA SER A 47 -3.63 13.42 -2.79
C SER A 47 -2.81 12.58 -3.77
N TYR A 48 -1.50 12.56 -3.54
CA TYR A 48 -0.56 11.66 -4.20
C TYR A 48 0.03 10.72 -3.16
N LYS A 49 -0.05 9.43 -3.44
CA LYS A 49 0.50 8.36 -2.58
C LYS A 49 1.67 7.66 -3.25
N VAL A 50 2.72 7.43 -2.49
CA VAL A 50 3.81 6.52 -2.83
C VAL A 50 3.76 5.36 -1.84
N LEU A 51 3.67 4.14 -2.34
CA LEU A 51 3.59 2.92 -1.56
C LEU A 51 4.76 2.00 -1.93
N LEU A 52 5.58 1.67 -0.94
CA LEU A 52 6.59 0.62 -1.03
C LEU A 52 6.05 -0.63 -0.36
N SER A 53 5.77 -1.66 -1.13
CA SER A 53 5.14 -2.87 -0.63
C SER A 53 5.87 -4.15 -1.00
N THR A 54 5.69 -5.18 -0.17
CA THR A 54 6.18 -6.53 -0.42
C THR A 54 5.01 -7.44 -0.78
N ARG A 55 5.18 -8.25 -1.82
CA ARG A 55 4.21 -9.25 -2.26
C ARG A 55 4.91 -10.40 -2.97
N LYS A 56 4.42 -11.64 -2.79
CA LYS A 56 4.93 -12.83 -3.48
C LYS A 56 6.47 -12.92 -3.49
N ARG A 57 7.11 -12.59 -2.37
CA ARG A 57 8.59 -12.52 -2.23
C ARG A 57 9.25 -11.55 -3.20
N GLY A 58 8.57 -10.48 -3.55
CA GLY A 58 9.03 -9.37 -4.36
C GLY A 58 8.89 -8.05 -3.65
N LEU A 59 9.37 -7.00 -4.28
CA LEU A 59 9.25 -5.61 -3.84
C LEU A 59 8.59 -4.79 -4.95
N GLN A 60 7.63 -3.95 -4.58
CA GLN A 60 6.87 -3.11 -5.50
C GLN A 60 6.84 -1.68 -5.00
N LEU A 61 7.17 -0.74 -5.86
CA LEU A 61 6.99 0.69 -5.66
C LEU A 61 5.81 1.15 -6.51
N THR A 62 4.79 1.71 -5.88
CA THR A 62 3.57 2.19 -6.53
C THR A 62 3.42 3.69 -6.31
N GLY A 63 3.18 4.45 -7.37
CA GLY A 63 2.76 5.85 -7.33
C GLY A 63 1.30 5.97 -7.73
N MET A 64 0.50 6.69 -6.94
CA MET A 64 -0.95 6.81 -7.14
C MET A 64 -1.42 8.25 -6.98
N LYS A 65 -2.44 8.62 -7.74
CA LYS A 65 -3.26 9.79 -7.50
C LYS A 65 -4.57 9.35 -6.88
N GLU A 66 -4.92 9.96 -5.75
CA GLU A 66 -6.10 9.63 -4.96
C GLU A 66 -7.07 10.80 -4.93
N PHE A 67 -8.36 10.48 -4.87
CA PHE A 67 -9.48 11.42 -4.76
C PHE A 67 -10.27 11.06 -3.50
N HIS A 68 -10.51 12.04 -2.66
CA HIS A 68 -11.20 11.89 -1.38
C HIS A 68 -12.63 12.38 -1.49
N MET A 69 -13.55 11.61 -0.99
CA MET A 69 -14.99 11.93 -0.89
C MET A 69 -15.39 11.87 0.60
N PRO A 70 -15.21 12.97 1.35
CA PRO A 70 -15.55 13.00 2.77
C PRO A 70 -17.04 12.83 3.00
N ASP A 71 -17.87 13.35 2.11
CA ASP A 71 -19.35 13.32 2.23
C ASP A 71 -19.98 12.04 1.67
N ALA A 72 -19.17 11.00 1.38
CA ALA A 72 -19.70 9.75 0.82
C ALA A 72 -20.61 8.99 1.80
N PHE A 73 -20.51 9.28 3.09
CA PHE A 73 -21.27 8.62 4.16
C PHE A 73 -22.03 9.65 4.98
N GLU A 74 -23.29 9.91 4.64
CA GLU A 74 -24.16 10.90 5.30
C GLU A 74 -24.34 10.67 6.82
N PHE A 75 -24.08 9.45 7.29
CA PHE A 75 -24.27 9.06 8.70
C PHE A 75 -23.01 9.30 9.57
N ASN A 76 -21.86 9.62 9.00
CA ASN A 76 -20.62 9.83 9.76
C ASN A 76 -19.62 10.68 8.97
N GLU A 77 -19.37 11.90 9.45
CA GLU A 77 -18.45 12.86 8.84
C GLU A 77 -16.97 12.47 8.96
N ASP A 78 -16.62 11.57 9.90
CA ASP A 78 -15.25 11.08 10.07
C ASP A 78 -14.89 9.97 9.06
N LEU A 79 -15.90 9.41 8.36
CA LEU A 79 -15.71 8.42 7.32
C LEU A 79 -15.59 9.07 5.96
N SER A 80 -14.58 8.67 5.21
CA SER A 80 -14.37 9.10 3.83
C SER A 80 -14.19 7.92 2.89
N PHE A 81 -14.69 8.05 1.68
CA PHE A 81 -14.37 7.14 0.59
C PHE A 81 -13.22 7.72 -0.22
N VAL A 82 -12.20 6.88 -0.49
CA VAL A 82 -11.04 7.26 -1.27
C VAL A 82 -10.92 6.32 -2.46
N TYR A 83 -10.79 6.88 -3.64
CA TYR A 83 -10.51 6.10 -4.84
C TYR A 83 -9.34 6.71 -5.61
N GLY A 84 -8.72 5.91 -6.45
CA GLY A 84 -7.55 6.40 -7.18
C GLY A 84 -7.06 5.44 -8.25
N PHE A 85 -6.07 5.91 -8.96
CA PHE A 85 -5.35 5.13 -9.95
C PHE A 85 -3.86 5.47 -9.92
N GLY A 86 -3.06 4.54 -10.39
CA GLY A 86 -1.62 4.70 -10.40
C GLY A 86 -0.90 3.70 -11.26
N ALA A 87 0.39 3.63 -11.05
CA ALA A 87 1.27 2.70 -11.72
C ALA A 87 2.32 2.16 -10.75
N HIS A 88 2.80 0.97 -11.02
CA HIS A 88 3.85 0.35 -10.23
C HIS A 88 5.00 -0.17 -11.07
N VAL A 89 6.14 -0.25 -10.40
CA VAL A 89 7.33 -0.97 -10.87
C VAL A 89 7.88 -1.80 -9.72
N GLY A 90 8.56 -2.89 -10.02
CA GLY A 90 9.12 -3.73 -8.98
C GLY A 90 9.77 -5.00 -9.49
N PHE A 91 9.97 -5.93 -8.57
CA PHE A 91 10.49 -7.27 -8.86
C PHE A 91 9.61 -8.31 -8.18
N GLU A 92 9.28 -9.36 -8.90
CA GLU A 92 8.55 -10.52 -8.38
C GLU A 92 9.39 -11.79 -8.53
N SER A 93 9.28 -12.69 -7.57
CA SER A 93 9.94 -14.00 -7.62
C SER A 93 8.92 -15.11 -7.73
N TRP A 94 9.19 -16.08 -8.61
CA TRP A 94 8.37 -17.27 -8.79
C TRP A 94 9.23 -18.52 -8.92
N TYR A 95 8.60 -19.66 -8.73
CA TYR A 95 9.26 -20.94 -8.96
C TYR A 95 8.95 -21.40 -10.39
N ALA A 96 10.02 -21.80 -11.10
CA ALA A 96 9.93 -22.47 -12.38
C ALA A 96 10.46 -23.89 -12.20
N GLY A 97 9.57 -24.85 -12.29
CA GLY A 97 9.93 -26.25 -12.24
C GLY A 97 10.24 -26.81 -13.62
N TYR A 98 11.18 -27.72 -13.70
CA TYR A 98 11.48 -28.50 -14.92
C TYR A 98 11.88 -29.91 -14.53
N TYR A 99 11.62 -30.86 -15.43
CA TYR A 99 12.17 -32.22 -15.32
C TYR A 99 13.58 -32.24 -15.86
N ASP A 100 14.45 -33.01 -15.21
CA ASP A 100 15.79 -33.24 -15.72
C ASP A 100 15.73 -34.10 -16.99
N ILE A 101 16.56 -33.74 -17.99
CA ILE A 101 16.63 -34.50 -19.26
C ILE A 101 17.33 -35.84 -19.02
N GLU A 102 18.30 -35.89 -18.14
CA GLU A 102 19.08 -37.09 -17.83
C GLU A 102 18.39 -37.98 -16.79
N TYR A 103 17.57 -37.37 -15.91
CA TYR A 103 16.77 -38.06 -14.89
C TYR A 103 15.30 -37.62 -14.93
N PRO A 104 14.48 -38.15 -15.87
CA PRO A 104 13.12 -37.68 -16.13
C PRO A 104 12.15 -37.79 -14.93
N ASN A 105 12.51 -38.55 -13.90
CA ASN A 105 11.71 -38.69 -12.68
C ASN A 105 12.08 -37.68 -11.60
N VAL A 106 13.08 -36.85 -11.82
CA VAL A 106 13.53 -35.84 -10.86
C VAL A 106 12.99 -34.46 -11.26
N TRP A 107 12.18 -33.88 -10.35
CA TRP A 107 11.62 -32.54 -10.53
C TRP A 107 12.49 -31.52 -9.82
N TYR A 108 13.06 -30.59 -10.57
CA TYR A 108 13.81 -29.47 -10.03
C TYR A 108 12.93 -28.22 -10.00
N ASN A 109 13.03 -27.48 -8.90
CA ASN A 109 12.25 -26.25 -8.70
C ASN A 109 13.21 -25.07 -8.48
N ASN A 110 13.49 -24.33 -9.54
CA ASN A 110 14.38 -23.17 -9.50
C ASN A 110 13.61 -21.89 -9.27
N ARG A 111 14.09 -21.07 -8.33
CA ARG A 111 13.56 -19.73 -8.10
C ARG A 111 14.06 -18.79 -9.20
N LYS A 112 13.12 -18.21 -9.93
CA LYS A 112 13.35 -17.14 -10.90
C LYS A 112 12.80 -15.84 -10.33
N SER A 113 13.40 -14.71 -10.73
CA SER A 113 12.88 -13.39 -10.42
C SER A 113 13.01 -12.50 -11.66
N GLY A 114 12.12 -11.54 -11.78
CA GLY A 114 12.14 -10.60 -12.90
C GLY A 114 11.41 -9.30 -12.55
N PRO A 115 11.66 -8.26 -13.35
CA PRO A 115 10.99 -6.99 -13.19
C PRO A 115 9.51 -7.12 -13.50
N ILE A 116 8.72 -6.29 -12.82
CA ILE A 116 7.29 -6.09 -13.10
C ILE A 116 7.01 -4.61 -13.26
N ALA A 117 6.04 -4.30 -14.10
CA ALA A 117 5.49 -2.96 -14.23
C ALA A 117 4.01 -3.07 -14.62
N GLY A 118 3.19 -2.13 -14.14
CA GLY A 118 1.77 -2.17 -14.43
C GLY A 118 1.01 -0.97 -13.91
N LEU A 119 -0.32 -1.11 -13.95
CA LEU A 119 -1.28 -0.10 -13.53
C LEU A 119 -2.03 -0.59 -12.29
N ASP A 120 -2.40 0.35 -11.43
CA ASP A 120 -3.12 0.10 -10.18
C ASP A 120 -4.40 0.92 -10.13
N GLY A 121 -5.45 0.31 -9.57
CA GLY A 121 -6.61 1.00 -9.05
C GLY A 121 -6.58 1.04 -7.53
N LEU A 122 -7.38 1.89 -6.94
CA LEU A 122 -7.58 2.00 -5.50
C LEU A 122 -9.05 2.27 -5.19
N ALA A 123 -9.56 1.59 -4.19
CA ALA A 123 -10.79 1.93 -3.50
C ALA A 123 -10.58 1.69 -2.00
N ALA A 124 -10.87 2.66 -1.17
CA ALA A 124 -10.67 2.56 0.27
C ALA A 124 -11.79 3.28 1.03
N VAL A 125 -12.07 2.79 2.23
CA VAL A 125 -12.85 3.49 3.24
C VAL A 125 -11.90 3.83 4.38
N GLU A 126 -11.81 5.11 4.71
CA GLU A 126 -10.92 5.65 5.74
C GLU A 126 -11.75 6.30 6.85
N TYR A 127 -11.36 6.04 8.08
CA TYR A 127 -11.93 6.65 9.28
C TYR A 127 -10.87 7.53 9.94
N THR A 128 -11.12 8.83 9.99
CA THR A 128 -10.29 9.78 10.73
C THR A 128 -10.68 9.74 12.18
N ILE A 129 -9.74 9.38 13.07
CA ILE A 129 -10.04 9.32 14.49
C ILE A 129 -10.07 10.74 15.05
N PRO A 130 -11.23 11.21 15.57
CA PRO A 130 -11.31 12.54 16.15
C PRO A 130 -10.28 12.73 17.28
N GLN A 131 -9.72 13.93 17.38
CA GLN A 131 -8.78 14.35 18.43
C GLN A 131 -7.35 13.79 18.34
N ILE A 132 -7.07 12.84 17.46
CA ILE A 132 -5.70 12.36 17.23
C ILE A 132 -5.39 12.32 15.72
N PRO A 133 -4.16 12.57 15.30
CA PRO A 133 -3.78 12.63 13.89
C PRO A 133 -3.61 11.21 13.29
N LEU A 134 -4.60 10.34 13.48
CA LEU A 134 -4.60 8.98 12.97
C LEU A 134 -5.80 8.73 12.06
N VAL A 135 -5.51 8.11 10.93
CA VAL A 135 -6.52 7.59 9.99
C VAL A 135 -6.34 6.09 9.87
N VAL A 136 -7.41 5.35 10.06
CA VAL A 136 -7.46 3.91 9.86
C VAL A 136 -8.35 3.58 8.68
N GLY A 137 -8.03 2.54 7.92
CA GLY A 137 -8.83 2.23 6.74
C GLY A 137 -8.71 0.81 6.25
N ILE A 138 -9.65 0.47 5.38
CA ILE A 138 -9.65 -0.77 4.60
C ILE A 138 -9.49 -0.36 3.13
N GLU A 139 -8.55 -1.00 2.46
CA GLU A 139 -8.14 -0.66 1.10
C GLU A 139 -8.21 -1.89 0.20
N ALA A 140 -8.79 -1.73 -0.98
CA ALA A 140 -8.72 -2.66 -2.09
C ALA A 140 -7.88 -2.03 -3.20
N LYS A 141 -6.78 -2.69 -3.60
CA LYS A 141 -5.86 -2.21 -4.63
C LYS A 141 -5.75 -3.23 -5.77
N PRO A 142 -6.77 -3.33 -6.67
CA PRO A 142 -6.63 -4.11 -7.88
C PRO A 142 -5.47 -3.58 -8.73
N TYR A 143 -4.73 -4.48 -9.37
CA TYR A 143 -3.67 -4.06 -10.26
C TYR A 143 -3.54 -4.99 -11.47
N PHE A 144 -2.94 -4.44 -12.51
CA PHE A 144 -2.75 -5.08 -13.79
C PHE A 144 -1.28 -5.00 -14.21
N ASN A 145 -0.60 -6.15 -14.25
CA ASN A 145 0.78 -6.22 -14.73
C ASN A 145 0.81 -6.19 -16.26
N LEU A 146 1.51 -5.22 -16.82
CA LEU A 146 1.81 -5.14 -18.25
C LEU A 146 3.03 -6.00 -18.59
N PHE A 147 4.02 -6.06 -17.67
CA PHE A 147 5.24 -6.84 -17.77
C PHE A 147 5.42 -7.67 -16.50
N GLY A 148 6.02 -8.87 -16.62
CA GLY A 148 6.31 -9.76 -15.52
C GLY A 148 6.48 -11.20 -15.97
N LYS A 149 6.23 -12.14 -15.05
CA LYS A 149 6.22 -13.58 -15.36
C LYS A 149 5.28 -13.92 -16.52
N ASN A 150 4.11 -13.30 -16.52
CA ASN A 150 3.12 -13.39 -17.60
C ASN A 150 2.77 -11.96 -18.04
N PHE A 151 2.66 -11.75 -19.34
CA PHE A 151 2.10 -10.51 -19.88
C PHE A 151 0.61 -10.45 -19.57
N PHE A 152 0.10 -9.26 -19.27
CA PHE A 152 -1.32 -8.99 -19.03
C PHE A 152 -1.94 -9.83 -17.91
N GLN A 153 -1.33 -9.77 -16.71
CA GLN A 153 -1.85 -10.46 -15.54
C GLN A 153 -2.68 -9.50 -14.67
N LEU A 154 -3.99 -9.73 -14.60
CA LEU A 154 -4.89 -9.02 -13.67
C LEU A 154 -4.85 -9.68 -12.29
N GLN A 155 -4.74 -8.86 -11.26
CA GLN A 155 -4.83 -9.23 -9.84
C GLN A 155 -5.93 -8.38 -9.19
N PRO A 156 -7.19 -8.84 -9.19
CA PRO A 156 -8.31 -8.02 -8.73
C PRO A 156 -8.38 -7.88 -7.20
N PHE A 157 -7.80 -8.84 -6.47
CA PHE A 157 -7.93 -8.90 -5.01
C PHE A 157 -6.58 -8.60 -4.34
N ASP A 158 -6.42 -7.39 -3.85
CA ASP A 158 -5.32 -6.97 -2.99
C ASP A 158 -5.90 -6.12 -1.86
N PHE A 159 -6.46 -6.80 -0.86
CA PHE A 159 -7.06 -6.17 0.31
C PHE A 159 -6.05 -5.97 1.41
N ALA A 160 -6.16 -4.84 2.10
CA ALA A 160 -5.31 -4.51 3.23
C ALA A 160 -6.02 -3.59 4.23
N PHE A 161 -5.56 -3.64 5.47
CA PHE A 161 -5.79 -2.62 6.49
C PHE A 161 -4.67 -1.59 6.44
N THR A 162 -5.02 -0.34 6.67
CA THR A 162 -4.07 0.77 6.71
C THR A 162 -4.20 1.56 7.99
N VAL A 163 -3.07 2.03 8.49
CA VAL A 163 -2.99 2.98 9.60
C VAL A 163 -2.04 4.09 9.17
N LYS A 164 -2.51 5.33 9.22
CA LYS A 164 -1.79 6.52 8.76
C LYS A 164 -1.72 7.56 9.87
N TYR A 165 -0.58 8.19 9.98
CA TYR A 165 -0.35 9.36 10.82
C TYR A 165 -0.28 10.59 9.92
N THR A 166 -1.09 11.59 10.22
CA THR A 166 -1.20 12.85 9.47
C THR A 166 -0.43 13.98 10.19
N PHE A 167 0.28 14.83 9.42
CA PHE A 167 1.11 15.92 9.97
C PHE A 167 1.30 17.06 8.98
#